data_dd46adbb5c123ac633b249e10149324f
#
_entry.id   dd46adbb5c123ac633b249e10149324f
#
_cell.length_a   1.000
_cell.length_b   1.000
_cell.length_c   1.000
_cell.angle_alpha   90.00
_cell.angle_beta   90.00
_cell.angle_gamma   90.00
#
_symmetry.space_group_name_H-M   'P 1'
#
loop_
_entity.id
_entity.type
_entity.pdbx_description
1 polymer ?
#
loop_
_entity_poly.entity_id
_entity_poly.type
_entity_poly.pdbx_seq_one_letter_code
_entity_poly.pdbx_strand_id
1 'polypeptide(L)'
;MFTIIDNKYKNVLYTGLSLEERTSKLVPSNRFVLTENYATTPQVGNMKLDKTIHDFIYMTWKEVKRNRDDILAKTDWKDLPGYPGDDQEEWRTYRQELRDLPQDYAEVEDIVFPTEP
;
A
#
# COMPACT_ATOMS: atom_id res chain seq x y z
N MET A 1 -13.49 10.86 -4.46
CA MET A 1 -12.63 9.79 -3.90
C MET A 1 -11.18 10.20 -4.03
N PHE A 2 -10.36 9.80 -3.07
CA PHE A 2 -8.97 10.23 -3.01
C PHE A 2 -8.02 9.04 -3.08
N THR A 3 -6.87 9.27 -3.71
CA THR A 3 -5.76 8.31 -3.77
C THR A 3 -4.55 8.92 -3.06
N ILE A 4 -3.87 8.12 -2.25
CA ILE A 4 -2.66 8.55 -1.54
C ILE A 4 -1.47 7.76 -2.07
N ILE A 5 -0.39 8.47 -2.39
CA ILE A 5 0.88 7.87 -2.80
C ILE A 5 1.98 8.28 -1.82
N ASP A 6 3.05 7.47 -1.73
CA ASP A 6 4.22 7.90 -0.98
C ASP A 6 5.07 8.88 -1.79
N ASN A 7 5.85 9.71 -1.09
CA ASN A 7 6.67 10.73 -1.73
C ASN A 7 7.93 10.16 -2.39
N LYS A 8 8.50 9.11 -1.84
CA LYS A 8 9.82 8.61 -2.27
C LYS A 8 9.73 7.80 -3.54
N TYR A 9 8.81 6.84 -3.59
CA TYR A 9 8.70 5.88 -4.71
C TYR A 9 7.44 6.08 -5.53
N LYS A 10 6.51 6.95 -5.09
CA LYS A 10 5.22 7.20 -5.73
C LYS A 10 4.32 5.96 -5.77
N ASN A 11 4.53 5.01 -4.86
CA ASN A 11 3.69 3.83 -4.75
C ASN A 11 2.28 4.19 -4.31
N VAL A 12 1.28 3.53 -4.89
CA VAL A 12 -0.12 3.70 -4.48
C VAL A 12 -0.31 3.02 -3.12
N LEU A 13 -0.63 3.80 -2.10
CA LEU A 13 -0.84 3.32 -0.74
C LEU A 13 -2.31 3.08 -0.43
N TYR A 14 -3.18 3.97 -0.87
CA TYR A 14 -4.63 3.90 -0.65
C TYR A 14 -5.37 4.46 -1.86
N THR A 15 -6.54 3.90 -2.15
CA THR A 15 -7.45 4.40 -3.19
C THR A 15 -8.88 4.45 -2.64
N GLY A 16 -9.73 5.22 -3.32
CA GLY A 16 -11.15 5.26 -3.00
C GLY A 16 -11.49 5.83 -1.64
N LEU A 17 -10.65 6.70 -1.09
CA LEU A 17 -10.83 7.25 0.24
C LEU A 17 -11.84 8.39 0.25
N SER A 18 -12.67 8.45 1.30
CA SER A 18 -13.50 9.61 1.61
C SER A 18 -12.62 10.76 2.13
N LEU A 19 -13.23 11.94 2.30
CA LEU A 19 -12.52 13.09 2.86
C LEU A 19 -11.98 12.82 4.27
N GLU A 20 -12.76 12.14 5.12
CA GLU A 20 -12.35 11.80 6.49
C GLU A 20 -11.22 10.77 6.48
N GLU A 21 -11.35 9.71 5.69
CA GLU A 21 -10.31 8.69 5.53
C GLU A 21 -9.02 9.30 4.99
N ARG A 22 -9.12 10.22 4.03
CA ARG A 22 -7.96 10.95 3.51
C ARG A 22 -7.18 11.62 4.63
N THR A 23 -7.87 12.33 5.50
CA THR A 23 -7.23 13.05 6.60
C THR A 23 -6.50 12.10 7.54
N SER A 24 -7.13 10.97 7.92
CA SER A 24 -6.52 10.01 8.82
C SER A 24 -5.31 9.28 8.20
N LYS A 25 -5.28 9.13 6.88
CA LYS A 25 -4.20 8.41 6.17
C LYS A 25 -3.04 9.31 5.72
N LEU A 26 -3.12 10.61 5.93
CA LEU A 26 -2.06 11.55 5.55
C LEU A 26 -0.88 11.58 6.53
N VAL A 27 -0.97 10.93 7.66
CA VAL A 27 0.14 10.80 8.61
C VAL A 27 0.81 9.44 8.37
N PRO A 28 2.11 9.38 8.14
CA PRO A 28 3.14 10.45 8.21
C PRO A 28 3.16 11.38 6.99
N SER A 29 3.89 12.49 7.14
CA SER A 29 3.92 13.61 6.20
C SER A 29 4.57 13.32 4.84
N ASN A 30 5.14 12.13 4.64
CA ASN A 30 5.76 11.75 3.37
C ASN A 30 4.75 11.18 2.35
N ARG A 31 3.48 11.55 2.49
CA ARG A 31 2.40 11.08 1.63
C ARG A 31 1.75 12.25 0.89
N PHE A 32 1.34 12.00 -0.36
CA PHE A 32 0.61 12.96 -1.17
C PHE A 32 -0.79 12.47 -1.47
N VAL A 33 -1.74 13.41 -1.47
CA VAL A 33 -3.11 13.16 -1.95
C VAL A 33 -3.19 13.53 -3.41
N LEU A 34 -3.80 12.67 -4.20
CA LEU A 34 -4.12 12.91 -5.60
C LEU A 34 -5.63 13.05 -5.76
N THR A 35 -6.03 14.15 -6.38
CA THR A 35 -7.43 14.45 -6.69
C THR A 35 -7.72 14.43 -8.17
N GLU A 36 -6.68 14.33 -9.01
CA GLU A 36 -6.81 14.30 -10.47
C GLU A 36 -7.30 12.94 -10.94
N ASN A 37 -8.01 12.95 -12.07
CA ASN A 37 -8.35 11.72 -12.77
C ASN A 37 -7.23 11.34 -13.72
N TYR A 38 -6.76 10.11 -13.60
CA TYR A 38 -5.74 9.54 -14.48
C TYR A 38 -6.40 8.56 -15.46
N ALA A 39 -5.75 8.30 -16.60
CA ALA A 39 -6.25 7.36 -17.59
C ALA A 39 -6.37 5.94 -17.03
N THR A 40 -5.41 5.55 -16.20
CA THR A 40 -5.39 4.23 -15.56
C THR A 40 -5.92 4.32 -14.14
N THR A 41 -6.79 3.40 -13.76
CA THR A 41 -7.29 3.29 -12.39
C THR A 41 -6.18 2.78 -11.47
N PRO A 42 -5.82 3.51 -10.39
CA PRO A 42 -4.75 3.07 -9.50
C PRO A 42 -5.16 1.85 -8.67
N GLN A 43 -4.17 0.98 -8.41
CA GLN A 43 -4.33 -0.19 -7.53
C GLN A 43 -3.30 -0.14 -6.42
N VAL A 44 -3.73 -0.48 -5.21
CA VAL A 44 -2.86 -0.47 -4.03
C VAL A 44 -1.82 -1.58 -4.13
N GLY A 45 -0.58 -1.23 -3.83
CA GLY A 45 0.51 -2.17 -3.59
C GLY A 45 1.25 -2.68 -4.81
N ASN A 46 0.65 -2.65 -5.99
CA ASN A 46 1.28 -3.14 -7.22
C ASN A 46 1.42 -2.08 -8.31
N MET A 47 0.99 -0.85 -8.06
CA MET A 47 1.13 0.26 -9.00
C MET A 47 1.80 1.46 -8.37
N LYS A 48 2.44 2.26 -9.21
CA LYS A 48 3.05 3.54 -8.84
C LYS A 48 2.71 4.60 -9.87
N LEU A 49 2.80 5.88 -9.47
CA LEU A 49 2.65 6.99 -10.39
C LEU A 49 3.96 7.21 -11.15
N ASP A 50 3.90 7.15 -12.47
CA ASP A 50 5.02 7.51 -13.33
C ASP A 50 4.84 8.96 -13.79
N LYS A 51 5.70 9.86 -13.32
CA LYS A 51 5.62 11.28 -13.65
C LYS A 51 5.96 11.59 -15.09
N THR A 52 6.72 10.74 -15.77
CA THR A 52 7.11 10.95 -17.16
C THR A 52 5.90 10.87 -18.09
N ILE A 53 5.03 9.88 -17.87
CA ILE A 53 3.80 9.70 -18.66
C ILE A 53 2.58 10.27 -17.97
N HIS A 54 2.72 10.75 -16.73
CA HIS A 54 1.63 11.30 -15.90
C HIS A 54 0.47 10.30 -15.77
N ASP A 55 0.78 9.05 -15.45
CA ASP A 55 -0.22 7.99 -15.26
C ASP A 55 0.33 6.89 -14.35
N PHE A 56 -0.53 6.00 -13.90
CA PHE A 56 -0.15 4.85 -13.09
C PHE A 56 0.34 3.70 -13.96
N ILE A 57 1.39 3.05 -13.51
CA ILE A 57 1.95 1.85 -14.14
C ILE A 57 2.12 0.75 -13.11
N TYR A 58 2.19 -0.51 -13.56
CA TYR A 58 2.52 -1.61 -12.68
C TYR A 58 3.99 -1.55 -12.27
N MET A 59 4.24 -1.91 -11.00
CA MET A 59 5.59 -2.09 -10.49
C MET A 59 6.22 -3.37 -11.04
N THR A 60 7.55 -3.46 -10.94
CA THR A 60 8.25 -4.74 -11.06
C THR A 60 8.09 -5.55 -9.77
N TRP A 61 8.36 -6.85 -9.82
CA TRP A 61 8.38 -7.67 -8.59
C TRP A 61 9.35 -7.13 -7.54
N LYS A 62 10.51 -6.64 -7.99
CA LYS A 62 11.48 -6.03 -7.08
C LYS A 62 10.88 -4.86 -6.32
N GLU A 63 10.13 -4.01 -7.01
CA GLU A 63 9.46 -2.85 -6.40
C GLU A 63 8.32 -3.28 -5.46
N VAL A 64 7.53 -4.27 -5.85
CA VAL A 64 6.46 -4.82 -5.00
C VAL A 64 7.05 -5.40 -3.71
N LYS A 65 8.11 -6.19 -3.81
CA LYS A 65 8.79 -6.77 -2.63
C LYS A 65 9.38 -5.71 -1.72
N ARG A 66 9.97 -4.65 -2.29
CA ARG A 66 10.47 -3.52 -1.51
C ARG A 66 9.34 -2.82 -0.75
N ASN A 67 8.22 -2.57 -1.42
CA ASN A 67 7.04 -1.96 -0.80
C ASN A 67 6.50 -2.84 0.33
N ARG A 68 6.36 -4.12 0.09
CA ARG A 68 5.94 -5.11 1.09
C ARG A 68 6.88 -5.11 2.30
N ASP A 69 8.18 -5.17 2.06
CA ASP A 69 9.19 -5.23 3.12
C ASP A 69 9.18 -3.96 3.96
N ASP A 70 8.95 -2.81 3.35
CA ASP A 70 8.80 -1.54 4.06
C ASP A 70 7.58 -1.56 4.99
N ILE A 71 6.45 -2.06 4.51
CA ILE A 71 5.24 -2.21 5.33
C ILE A 71 5.49 -3.17 6.50
N LEU A 72 6.14 -4.31 6.24
CA LEU A 72 6.48 -5.29 7.28
C LEU A 72 7.37 -4.67 8.35
N ALA A 73 8.38 -3.91 7.95
CA ALA A 73 9.28 -3.23 8.89
C ALA A 73 8.53 -2.22 9.77
N LYS A 74 7.63 -1.44 9.18
CA LYS A 74 6.86 -0.42 9.90
C LYS A 74 5.81 -0.99 10.83
N THR A 75 5.38 -2.22 10.60
CA THR A 75 4.33 -2.88 11.39
C THR A 75 4.84 -3.98 12.31
N ASP A 76 6.16 -4.22 12.37
CA ASP A 76 6.77 -5.25 13.22
C ASP A 76 6.36 -5.15 14.68
N TRP A 77 6.28 -3.93 15.21
CA TRP A 77 5.93 -3.70 16.61
C TRP A 77 4.52 -4.22 16.96
N LYS A 78 3.65 -4.35 15.98
CA LYS A 78 2.28 -4.85 16.17
C LYS A 78 2.23 -6.35 16.44
N ASP A 79 3.31 -7.07 16.11
CA ASP A 79 3.42 -8.51 16.34
C ASP A 79 4.10 -8.85 17.68
N LEU A 80 4.53 -7.86 18.43
CA LEU A 80 5.23 -8.06 19.70
C LEU A 80 4.27 -8.36 20.85
N PRO A 81 4.71 -9.16 21.84
CA PRO A 81 3.98 -9.29 23.12
C PRO A 81 3.80 -7.90 23.73
N GLY A 82 2.61 -7.61 24.25
CA GLY A 82 2.31 -6.30 24.84
C GLY A 82 1.82 -5.26 23.88
N TYR A 83 1.57 -5.61 22.60
CA TYR A 83 0.87 -4.72 21.69
C TYR A 83 -0.48 -4.31 22.31
N PRO A 84 -0.76 -2.99 22.42
CA PRO A 84 -1.91 -2.53 23.23
C PRO A 84 -3.27 -2.65 22.54
N GLY A 85 -3.30 -2.91 21.22
CA GLY A 85 -4.54 -3.02 20.47
C GLY A 85 -5.17 -4.41 20.63
N ASP A 86 -6.46 -4.51 20.33
CA ASP A 86 -7.22 -5.76 20.31
C ASP A 86 -7.27 -6.41 18.93
N ASP A 87 -6.58 -5.83 17.95
CA ASP A 87 -6.57 -6.23 16.55
C ASP A 87 -5.25 -6.95 16.13
N GLN A 88 -4.51 -7.49 17.09
CA GLN A 88 -3.21 -8.11 16.81
C GLN A 88 -3.31 -9.30 15.86
N GLU A 89 -4.36 -10.11 15.97
CA GLU A 89 -4.54 -11.27 15.08
C GLU A 89 -4.82 -10.83 13.63
N GLU A 90 -5.59 -9.79 13.45
CA GLU A 90 -5.85 -9.22 12.13
C GLU A 90 -4.57 -8.69 11.50
N TRP A 91 -3.70 -8.05 12.29
CA TRP A 91 -2.38 -7.59 11.83
C TRP A 91 -1.46 -8.75 11.47
N ARG A 92 -1.48 -9.83 12.24
CA ARG A 92 -0.70 -11.03 11.93
C ARG A 92 -1.15 -11.67 10.63
N THR A 93 -2.44 -11.77 10.40
CA THR A 93 -3.02 -12.27 9.14
C THR A 93 -2.60 -11.41 7.97
N TYR A 94 -2.77 -10.10 8.08
CA TYR A 94 -2.36 -9.13 7.05
C TYR A 94 -0.87 -9.27 6.72
N ARG A 95 -0.02 -9.32 7.73
CA ARG A 95 1.42 -9.46 7.54
C ARG A 95 1.81 -10.78 6.88
N GLN A 96 1.12 -11.87 7.23
CA GLN A 96 1.35 -13.16 6.59
C GLN A 96 0.94 -13.16 5.12
N GLU A 97 -0.18 -12.55 4.81
CA GLU A 97 -0.62 -12.40 3.41
C GLU A 97 0.39 -11.57 2.60
N LEU A 98 1.00 -10.55 3.20
CA LEU A 98 2.08 -9.80 2.55
C LEU A 98 3.30 -10.67 2.24
N ARG A 99 3.70 -11.54 3.19
CA ARG A 99 4.83 -12.45 2.98
C ARG A 99 4.55 -13.46 1.87
N ASP A 100 3.30 -13.87 1.72
CA ASP A 100 2.89 -14.91 0.78
C ASP A 100 2.66 -14.38 -0.64
N LEU A 101 2.71 -13.07 -0.87
CA LEU A 101 2.44 -12.49 -2.19
C LEU A 101 3.22 -13.17 -3.34
N PRO A 102 4.54 -13.41 -3.23
CA PRO A 102 5.25 -14.07 -4.33
C PRO A 102 4.86 -15.53 -4.56
N GLN A 103 4.31 -16.19 -3.54
CA GLN A 103 3.82 -17.58 -3.66
C GLN A 103 2.41 -17.64 -4.24
N ASP A 104 1.58 -16.65 -3.91
CA ASP A 104 0.18 -16.62 -4.30
C ASP A 104 -0.04 -16.09 -5.72
N TYR A 105 0.90 -15.29 -6.24
CA TYR A 105 0.78 -14.65 -7.55
C TYR A 105 2.04 -14.85 -8.39
N ALA A 106 1.84 -15.25 -9.65
CA ALA A 106 2.95 -15.33 -10.62
C ALA A 106 3.25 -13.97 -11.25
N GLU A 107 2.21 -13.19 -11.53
CA GLU A 107 2.32 -11.92 -12.24
C GLU A 107 1.92 -10.75 -11.34
N VAL A 108 2.68 -9.65 -11.43
CA VAL A 108 2.39 -8.44 -10.65
C VAL A 108 0.98 -7.91 -10.93
N GLU A 109 0.53 -7.98 -12.18
CA GLU A 109 -0.77 -7.48 -12.61
C GLU A 109 -1.93 -8.17 -11.91
N ASP A 110 -1.74 -9.40 -11.47
CA ASP A 110 -2.78 -10.21 -10.83
C ASP A 110 -2.88 -9.98 -9.31
N ILE A 111 -1.92 -9.26 -8.74
CA ILE A 111 -1.87 -9.05 -7.28
C ILE A 111 -3.09 -8.28 -6.79
N VAL A 112 -3.78 -8.86 -5.80
CA VAL A 112 -4.72 -8.15 -4.96
C VAL A 112 -4.05 -7.99 -3.59
N PHE A 113 -3.61 -6.78 -3.29
CA PHE A 113 -2.94 -6.50 -2.02
C PHE A 113 -3.90 -6.70 -0.86
N PRO A 114 -3.47 -7.31 0.25
CA PRO A 114 -4.36 -7.48 1.40
C PRO A 114 -4.78 -6.13 1.98
N THR A 115 -5.98 -6.10 2.55
CA THR A 115 -6.52 -4.88 3.17
C THR A 115 -5.94 -4.70 4.56
N GLU A 116 -5.40 -3.52 4.83
CA GLU A 116 -4.89 -3.13 6.14
C GLU A 116 -6.01 -3.16 7.19
N PRO A 117 -5.76 -3.77 8.36
CA PRO A 117 -6.76 -3.81 9.46
C PRO A 117 -7.16 -2.44 9.98
#